data_e2da8395303a881fa838cb7e11abf2a3
#
_entry.id   e2da8395303a881fa838cb7e11abf2a3
#
_cell.length_a   1.000
_cell.length_b   1.000
_cell.length_c   1.000
_cell.angle_alpha   90.00
_cell.angle_beta   90.00
_cell.angle_gamma   90.00
#
_symmetry.space_group_name_H-M   'P 1'
#
loop_
_entity.id
_entity.type
_entity.pdbx_description
1 polymer ?
#
loop_
_entity_poly.entity_id
_entity_poly.type
_entity_poly.pdbx_seq_one_letter_code
_entity_poly.pdbx_strand_id
1 'polypeptide(L)'
;FSETFTDRQLRNYYYGITPVNGTKRGEERRTAAVRFGDNIEPPYHESFDTENDFSLYTVLDANSDKYTWSWHEKNMCAQYESTDAKKTADDWLFTPPVQLQANHSYTVRFKARNSMSLYAEYVEAKWGNAATVAGMTNVVAPETKLTDSNNAKTLETTFNVSKDQIFYLG
;
A
#
# COMPACT_ATOMS: atom_id res chain seq x y z
N PHE A 1 -30.23 -5.55 5.10
CA PHE A 1 -29.77 -4.28 4.53
C PHE A 1 -28.94 -4.60 3.28
N SER A 2 -29.25 -3.94 2.18
CA SER A 2 -28.49 -4.02 0.93
C SER A 2 -28.25 -2.61 0.41
N GLU A 3 -27.06 -2.34 -0.09
CA GLU A 3 -26.69 -1.07 -0.68
C GLU A 3 -26.12 -1.33 -2.07
N THR A 4 -26.48 -0.49 -3.04
CA THR A 4 -25.99 -0.58 -4.41
C THR A 4 -25.14 0.64 -4.71
N PHE A 5 -23.89 0.42 -5.09
CA PHE A 5 -22.96 1.47 -5.50
C PHE A 5 -22.97 1.55 -7.03
N THR A 6 -23.25 2.73 -7.56
CA THR A 6 -23.18 3.02 -9.00
C THR A 6 -21.80 3.50 -9.42
N ASP A 7 -21.09 4.16 -8.52
CA ASP A 7 -19.69 4.51 -8.65
C ASP A 7 -18.84 3.29 -8.31
N ARG A 8 -18.05 2.81 -9.25
CA ARG A 8 -17.20 1.63 -9.10
C ARG A 8 -15.75 1.98 -8.75
N GLN A 9 -15.48 3.22 -8.36
CA GLN A 9 -14.16 3.62 -7.91
C GLN A 9 -13.74 2.82 -6.67
N LEU A 10 -12.51 2.31 -6.67
CA LEU A 10 -11.96 1.54 -5.54
C LEU A 10 -11.88 2.43 -4.29
N ARG A 11 -12.56 2.02 -3.23
CA ARG A 11 -12.60 2.74 -1.95
C ARG A 11 -12.78 1.80 -0.78
N ASN A 12 -12.43 2.29 0.40
CA ASN A 12 -12.78 1.65 1.66
C ASN A 12 -14.13 2.18 2.16
N TYR A 13 -15.02 1.28 2.50
CA TYR A 13 -16.33 1.56 3.07
C TYR A 13 -16.41 1.09 4.51
N TYR A 14 -17.09 1.87 5.34
CA TYR A 14 -17.33 1.57 6.74
C TYR A 14 -18.82 1.69 7.02
N TYR A 15 -19.38 0.78 7.80
CA TYR A 15 -20.76 0.88 8.28
C TYR A 15 -20.75 1.31 9.73
N GLY A 16 -21.46 2.41 10.03
CA GLY A 16 -21.72 2.88 11.37
C GLY A 16 -23.08 2.41 11.85
N ILE A 17 -23.13 1.83 13.05
CA ILE A 17 -24.39 1.40 13.70
C ILE A 17 -24.53 2.17 15.00
N THR A 18 -25.60 2.95 15.10
CA THR A 18 -25.95 3.69 16.32
C THR A 18 -27.24 3.14 16.89
N PRO A 19 -27.26 2.59 18.12
CA PRO A 19 -28.51 2.16 18.75
C PRO A 19 -29.37 3.37 19.07
N VAL A 20 -30.68 3.25 18.81
CA VAL A 20 -31.66 4.32 19.06
C VAL A 20 -32.81 3.79 19.91
N ASN A 21 -33.15 4.52 20.98
CA ASN A 21 -34.31 4.26 21.81
C ASN A 21 -35.11 5.55 21.99
N GLY A 22 -36.17 5.69 21.22
CA GLY A 22 -36.92 6.95 21.11
C GLY A 22 -36.03 8.08 20.59
N THR A 23 -35.85 9.13 21.38
CA THR A 23 -34.97 10.28 21.04
C THR A 23 -33.52 10.09 21.48
N LYS A 24 -33.23 9.04 22.26
CA LYS A 24 -31.89 8.79 22.77
C LYS A 24 -31.07 8.01 21.75
N ARG A 25 -29.86 8.50 21.48
CA ARG A 25 -28.85 7.81 20.64
C ARG A 25 -27.72 7.30 21.52
N GLY A 26 -27.29 6.08 21.29
CA GLY A 26 -26.08 5.52 21.90
C GLY A 26 -24.84 5.85 21.07
N GLU A 27 -23.71 5.32 21.50
CA GLU A 27 -22.44 5.46 20.81
C GLU A 27 -22.46 4.70 19.47
N GLU A 28 -21.95 5.36 18.41
CA GLU A 28 -21.75 4.71 17.11
C GLU A 28 -20.65 3.65 17.18
N ARG A 29 -20.92 2.50 16.63
CA ARG A 29 -19.95 1.45 16.41
C ARG A 29 -19.73 1.27 14.91
N ARG A 30 -18.47 1.26 14.47
CA ARG A 30 -18.09 1.06 13.06
C ARG A 30 -17.59 -0.35 12.84
N THR A 31 -17.85 -0.86 11.64
CA THR A 31 -17.26 -2.11 11.16
C THR A 31 -15.77 -1.90 10.81
N ALA A 32 -15.04 -2.99 10.60
CA ALA A 32 -13.80 -2.93 9.82
C ALA A 32 -14.09 -2.38 8.41
N ALA A 33 -13.04 -1.85 7.76
CA ALA A 33 -13.12 -1.41 6.37
C ALA A 33 -13.46 -2.58 5.45
N VAL A 34 -14.34 -2.34 4.49
CA VAL A 34 -14.60 -3.23 3.37
C VAL A 34 -14.18 -2.51 2.11
N ARG A 35 -13.14 -3.02 1.44
CA ARG A 35 -12.70 -2.47 0.15
C ARG A 35 -13.63 -2.96 -0.96
N PHE A 36 -14.15 -2.02 -1.72
CA PHE A 36 -15.04 -2.29 -2.84
C PHE A 36 -14.74 -1.34 -4.01
N GLY A 37 -14.90 -1.83 -5.23
CA GLY A 37 -14.70 -1.10 -6.48
C GLY A 37 -13.97 -1.93 -7.51
N ASP A 38 -13.78 -1.38 -8.69
CA ASP A 38 -13.01 -2.02 -9.76
C ASP A 38 -11.51 -1.92 -9.48
N ASN A 39 -10.73 -2.81 -10.09
CA ASN A 39 -9.29 -2.70 -10.06
C ASN A 39 -8.86 -1.40 -10.76
N ILE A 40 -7.76 -0.84 -10.29
CA ILE A 40 -7.19 0.37 -10.89
C ILE A 40 -6.64 0.03 -12.27
N GLU A 41 -6.91 0.87 -13.26
CA GLU A 41 -6.30 0.75 -14.58
C GLU A 41 -5.07 1.67 -14.72
N PRO A 42 -4.02 1.22 -15.43
CA PRO A 42 -2.89 2.10 -15.75
C PRO A 42 -3.29 3.25 -16.70
N PRO A 43 -2.66 4.43 -16.58
CA PRO A 43 -1.58 4.73 -15.63
C PRO A 43 -2.09 4.95 -14.22
N TYR A 44 -1.46 4.30 -13.24
CA TYR A 44 -1.72 4.51 -11.82
C TYR A 44 -0.60 5.36 -11.23
N HIS A 45 -0.96 6.38 -10.50
CA HIS A 45 -0.04 7.27 -9.81
C HIS A 45 -0.50 7.50 -8.39
N GLU A 46 0.44 7.39 -7.43
CA GLU A 46 0.17 7.60 -6.02
C GLU A 46 1.25 8.48 -5.42
N SER A 47 0.82 9.55 -4.75
CA SER A 47 1.69 10.50 -4.05
C SER A 47 1.55 10.47 -2.54
N PHE A 48 0.55 9.74 -2.00
CA PHE A 48 0.21 9.68 -0.57
C PHE A 48 -0.16 11.04 0.02
N ASP A 49 -0.88 11.86 -0.75
CA ASP A 49 -1.27 13.21 -0.31
C ASP A 49 -2.19 13.16 0.91
N THR A 50 -2.96 12.08 1.08
CA THR A 50 -3.87 11.90 2.21
C THR A 50 -3.76 10.51 2.84
N GLU A 51 -4.17 10.40 4.11
CA GLU A 51 -4.31 9.11 4.78
C GLU A 51 -5.28 8.17 4.05
N ASN A 52 -6.31 8.74 3.41
CA ASN A 52 -7.27 7.96 2.64
C ASN A 52 -6.59 7.24 1.46
N ASP A 53 -5.65 7.87 0.78
CA ASP A 53 -4.89 7.26 -0.31
C ASP A 53 -4.05 6.09 0.21
N PHE A 54 -3.33 6.30 1.32
CA PHE A 54 -2.59 5.24 2.01
C PHE A 54 -3.51 4.09 2.45
N SER A 55 -4.74 4.37 2.87
CA SER A 55 -5.69 3.36 3.35
C SER A 55 -6.09 2.32 2.28
N LEU A 56 -5.86 2.61 0.99
CA LEU A 56 -6.05 1.66 -0.10
C LEU A 56 -4.93 0.61 -0.19
N TYR A 57 -3.82 0.84 0.46
CA TYR A 57 -2.72 -0.12 0.54
C TYR A 57 -2.99 -1.20 1.59
N THR A 58 -2.38 -2.34 1.40
CA THR A 58 -2.41 -3.41 2.40
C THR A 58 -1.08 -3.43 3.13
N VAL A 59 -1.12 -3.23 4.44
CA VAL A 59 0.04 -3.29 5.31
C VAL A 59 0.10 -4.67 5.96
N LEU A 60 1.29 -5.28 5.97
CA LEU A 60 1.54 -6.56 6.61
C LEU A 60 2.82 -6.47 7.44
N ASP A 61 2.69 -6.62 8.76
CA ASP A 61 3.76 -6.87 9.71
C ASP A 61 4.01 -8.39 9.73
N ALA A 62 4.96 -8.87 8.91
CA ALA A 62 5.16 -10.31 8.71
C ALA A 62 5.95 -10.95 9.86
N ASN A 63 6.78 -10.20 10.57
CA ASN A 63 7.53 -10.66 11.74
C ASN A 63 6.80 -10.45 13.07
N SER A 64 5.62 -9.80 13.04
CA SER A 64 4.74 -9.54 14.20
C SER A 64 5.44 -8.74 15.33
N ASP A 65 6.28 -7.81 14.96
CA ASP A 65 7.06 -7.02 15.93
C ASP A 65 6.39 -5.69 16.29
N LYS A 66 5.26 -5.36 15.65
CA LYS A 66 4.42 -4.16 15.82
C LYS A 66 5.00 -2.88 15.23
N TYR A 67 6.13 -2.95 14.55
CA TYR A 67 6.64 -1.87 13.71
C TYR A 67 6.23 -2.17 12.28
N THR A 68 5.62 -1.21 11.60
CA THR A 68 5.17 -1.43 10.23
C THR A 68 4.93 -0.12 9.51
N TRP A 69 4.50 -0.19 8.27
CA TRP A 69 4.21 0.97 7.44
C TRP A 69 3.02 1.77 7.95
N SER A 70 3.14 3.08 7.90
CA SER A 70 2.09 4.03 8.26
C SER A 70 2.11 5.23 7.31
N TRP A 71 1.02 5.98 7.27
CA TRP A 71 1.01 7.26 6.59
C TRP A 71 1.62 8.34 7.50
N HIS A 72 2.49 9.16 6.91
CA HIS A 72 3.15 10.24 7.63
C HIS A 72 2.65 11.59 7.10
N GLU A 73 1.79 12.27 7.87
CA GLU A 73 1.09 13.50 7.51
C GLU A 73 2.02 14.62 7.03
N LYS A 74 3.06 14.93 7.80
CA LYS A 74 3.95 16.05 7.51
C LYS A 74 4.72 15.89 6.20
N ASN A 75 5.08 14.67 5.84
CA ASN A 75 5.87 14.37 4.65
C ASN A 75 5.02 13.87 3.49
N MET A 76 3.72 13.63 3.71
CA MET A 76 2.79 13.05 2.73
C MET A 76 3.43 11.84 2.04
N CYS A 77 3.72 10.81 2.82
CA CYS A 77 4.37 9.58 2.31
C CYS A 77 3.99 8.37 3.15
N ALA A 78 4.17 7.19 2.57
CA ALA A 78 4.25 5.96 3.34
C ALA A 78 5.59 5.90 4.06
N GLN A 79 5.58 5.66 5.36
CA GLN A 79 6.76 5.59 6.20
C GLN A 79 6.78 4.29 6.99
N TYR A 80 7.92 3.63 7.01
CA TYR A 80 8.26 2.59 7.96
C TYR A 80 9.13 3.23 9.07
N GLU A 81 8.82 2.95 10.31
CA GLU A 81 9.60 3.45 11.44
C GLU A 81 9.74 2.35 12.50
N SER A 82 10.96 2.04 12.88
CA SER A 82 11.28 1.18 13.99
C SER A 82 12.13 1.96 15.00
N THR A 83 11.79 1.83 16.28
CA THR A 83 12.58 2.37 17.39
C THR A 83 13.54 1.35 17.98
N ASP A 84 13.50 0.09 17.52
CA ASP A 84 14.35 -0.99 18.00
C ASP A 84 15.35 -1.43 16.92
N ALA A 85 16.56 -0.87 16.99
CA ALA A 85 17.66 -1.18 16.07
C ALA A 85 18.12 -2.66 16.08
N LYS A 86 17.61 -3.49 16.99
CA LYS A 86 17.95 -4.92 17.06
C LYS A 86 16.99 -5.80 16.27
N LYS A 87 15.88 -5.24 15.81
CA LYS A 87 14.89 -5.97 15.03
C LYS A 87 15.17 -5.83 13.54
N THR A 88 15.06 -6.92 12.84
CA THR A 88 15.09 -6.94 11.38
C THR A 88 13.68 -6.69 10.87
N ALA A 89 13.52 -5.70 10.02
CA ALA A 89 12.24 -5.44 9.36
C ALA A 89 11.87 -6.60 8.42
N ASP A 90 10.62 -7.01 8.46
CA ASP A 90 9.98 -7.87 7.46
C ASP A 90 8.53 -7.38 7.33
N ASP A 91 8.40 -6.18 6.76
CA ASP A 91 7.17 -5.42 6.70
C ASP A 91 6.85 -5.03 5.28
N TRP A 92 5.64 -5.35 4.87
CA TRP A 92 5.22 -5.20 3.49
C TRP A 92 4.14 -4.13 3.35
N LEU A 93 4.26 -3.34 2.30
CA LEU A 93 3.26 -2.39 1.83
C LEU A 93 2.85 -2.76 0.42
N PHE A 94 1.67 -3.39 0.28
CA PHE A 94 1.16 -3.80 -1.03
C PHE A 94 0.24 -2.73 -1.62
N THR A 95 0.43 -2.43 -2.89
CA THR A 95 -0.48 -1.55 -3.63
C THR A 95 -1.90 -2.10 -3.67
N PRO A 96 -2.91 -1.26 -3.95
CA PRO A 96 -4.19 -1.77 -4.41
C PRO A 96 -4.03 -2.57 -5.72
N PRO A 97 -5.05 -3.37 -6.10
CA PRO A 97 -5.02 -4.17 -7.32
C PRO A 97 -5.01 -3.29 -8.56
N VAL A 98 -4.05 -3.53 -9.46
CA VAL A 98 -3.96 -2.86 -10.76
C VAL A 98 -4.21 -3.87 -11.87
N GLN A 99 -5.15 -3.59 -12.77
CA GLN A 99 -5.48 -4.44 -13.91
C GLN A 99 -4.51 -4.20 -15.05
N LEU A 100 -3.72 -5.21 -15.41
CA LEU A 100 -2.84 -5.16 -16.58
C LEU A 100 -3.44 -5.92 -17.74
N GLN A 101 -3.27 -5.39 -18.96
CA GLN A 101 -3.76 -5.98 -20.20
C GLN A 101 -2.65 -6.74 -20.92
N ALA A 102 -3.02 -7.82 -21.57
CA ALA A 102 -2.12 -8.64 -22.38
C ALA A 102 -1.44 -7.84 -23.50
N ASN A 103 -0.23 -8.26 -23.86
CA ASN A 103 0.56 -7.68 -24.95
C ASN A 103 0.94 -6.20 -24.76
N HIS A 104 0.97 -5.73 -23.52
CA HIS A 104 1.46 -4.40 -23.16
C HIS A 104 2.75 -4.49 -22.36
N SER A 105 3.54 -3.42 -22.49
CA SER A 105 4.73 -3.19 -21.66
C SER A 105 4.40 -2.17 -20.58
N TYR A 106 4.77 -2.46 -19.35
CA TYR A 106 4.53 -1.60 -18.20
C TYR A 106 5.83 -1.26 -17.49
N THR A 107 5.95 -0.02 -17.06
CA THR A 107 7.03 0.41 -16.17
C THR A 107 6.44 0.71 -14.81
N VAL A 108 6.92 0.00 -13.79
CA VAL A 108 6.67 0.34 -12.39
C VAL A 108 7.85 1.15 -11.87
N ARG A 109 7.54 2.23 -11.15
CA ARG A 109 8.53 3.14 -10.59
C ARG A 109 8.08 3.63 -9.23
N PHE A 110 8.99 3.66 -8.27
CA PHE A 110 8.76 4.31 -6.99
C PHE A 110 10.00 5.05 -6.51
N LYS A 111 9.81 5.94 -5.54
CA LYS A 111 10.88 6.70 -4.91
C LYS A 111 10.96 6.35 -3.43
N ALA A 112 12.16 6.09 -2.95
CA ALA A 112 12.42 5.80 -1.54
C ALA A 112 13.65 6.56 -1.05
N ARG A 113 13.63 6.94 0.22
CA ARG A 113 14.77 7.51 0.95
C ARG A 113 14.73 7.10 2.40
N ASN A 114 15.85 7.16 3.08
CA ASN A 114 15.85 7.07 4.53
C ASN A 114 15.45 8.40 5.19
N SER A 115 15.08 8.37 6.45
CA SER A 115 14.71 9.58 7.20
C SER A 115 15.92 10.33 7.78
N MET A 116 17.03 9.63 8.00
CA MET A 116 18.26 10.19 8.59
C MET A 116 19.49 9.61 7.91
N SER A 117 20.40 10.48 7.41
CA SER A 117 21.62 10.05 6.72
C SER A 117 22.65 9.33 7.62
N LEU A 118 22.49 9.40 8.94
CA LEU A 118 23.40 8.73 9.90
C LEU A 118 23.25 7.21 9.90
N TYR A 119 22.08 6.70 9.51
CA TYR A 119 21.77 5.27 9.48
C TYR A 119 21.38 4.88 8.05
N ALA A 120 21.96 3.81 7.59
CA ALA A 120 21.54 3.25 6.31
C ALA A 120 20.29 2.40 6.51
N GLU A 121 19.32 2.59 5.62
CA GLU A 121 18.15 1.74 5.52
C GLU A 121 18.21 0.91 4.24
N TYR A 122 17.44 -0.14 4.19
CA TYR A 122 17.38 -1.02 3.03
C TYR A 122 15.94 -1.20 2.59
N VAL A 123 15.71 -1.16 1.28
CA VAL A 123 14.41 -1.43 0.69
C VAL A 123 14.55 -2.47 -0.41
N GLU A 124 13.63 -3.39 -0.45
CA GLU A 124 13.42 -4.33 -1.54
C GLU A 124 12.02 -4.11 -2.12
N ALA A 125 11.83 -4.35 -3.41
CA ALA A 125 10.51 -4.32 -4.00
C ALA A 125 10.30 -5.46 -4.98
N LYS A 126 9.14 -6.06 -4.92
CA LYS A 126 8.70 -7.16 -5.78
C LYS A 126 7.32 -6.88 -6.33
N TRP A 127 6.97 -7.57 -7.41
CA TRP A 127 5.59 -7.57 -7.89
C TRP A 127 5.07 -8.99 -8.07
N GLY A 128 3.75 -9.11 -8.06
CA GLY A 128 3.08 -10.37 -8.25
C GLY A 128 1.57 -10.21 -8.45
N ASN A 129 0.84 -11.30 -8.40
CA ASN A 129 -0.59 -11.34 -8.66
C ASN A 129 -1.47 -11.43 -7.41
N ALA A 130 -0.88 -11.37 -6.24
CA ALA A 130 -1.57 -11.36 -4.96
C ALA A 130 -0.81 -10.49 -3.96
N ALA A 131 -1.54 -9.74 -3.11
CA ALA A 131 -0.99 -8.90 -2.04
C ALA A 131 -0.58 -9.77 -0.83
N THR A 132 0.36 -10.67 -1.03
CA THR A 132 0.94 -11.57 -0.02
C THR A 132 2.42 -11.77 -0.29
N VAL A 133 3.21 -12.07 0.74
CA VAL A 133 4.64 -12.36 0.58
C VAL A 133 4.88 -13.44 -0.47
N ALA A 134 4.15 -14.55 -0.40
CA ALA A 134 4.25 -15.66 -1.36
C ALA A 134 3.83 -15.28 -2.78
N GLY A 135 2.96 -14.28 -2.94
CA GLY A 135 2.51 -13.78 -4.23
C GLY A 135 3.51 -12.88 -4.95
N MET A 136 4.51 -12.33 -4.22
CA MET A 136 5.54 -11.43 -4.74
C MET A 136 6.70 -12.21 -5.35
N THR A 137 6.56 -12.62 -6.60
CA THR A 137 7.50 -13.57 -7.25
C THR A 137 8.50 -12.92 -8.21
N ASN A 138 8.31 -11.64 -8.55
CA ASN A 138 9.16 -10.96 -9.54
C ASN A 138 9.83 -9.75 -8.89
N VAL A 139 11.13 -9.58 -9.11
CA VAL A 139 11.90 -8.48 -8.54
C VAL A 139 11.68 -7.20 -9.35
N VAL A 140 11.35 -6.11 -8.65
CA VAL A 140 11.37 -4.74 -9.17
C VAL A 140 12.69 -4.07 -8.82
N ALA A 141 13.05 -4.13 -7.55
CA ALA A 141 14.31 -3.66 -7.03
C ALA A 141 14.86 -4.70 -6.05
N PRO A 142 16.08 -5.20 -6.24
CA PRO A 142 16.75 -6.01 -5.23
C PRO A 142 16.99 -5.17 -3.98
N GLU A 143 17.37 -5.80 -2.88
CA GLU A 143 17.76 -5.10 -1.66
C GLU A 143 18.67 -3.91 -1.99
N THR A 144 18.19 -2.73 -1.72
CA THR A 144 18.83 -1.47 -2.12
C THR A 144 19.08 -0.62 -0.90
N LYS A 145 20.34 -0.26 -0.71
CA LYS A 145 20.78 0.62 0.36
C LYS A 145 20.37 2.07 0.10
N LEU A 146 19.76 2.70 1.11
CA LEU A 146 19.37 4.09 1.15
C LEU A 146 20.21 4.82 2.21
N THR A 147 20.93 5.86 1.79
CA THR A 147 21.84 6.61 2.67
C THR A 147 21.61 8.13 2.61
N ASP A 148 20.78 8.60 1.71
CA ASP A 148 20.51 10.03 1.53
C ASP A 148 19.11 10.36 2.03
N SER A 149 19.05 11.18 3.08
CA SER A 149 17.79 11.64 3.67
C SER A 149 17.17 12.84 2.94
N ASN A 150 17.91 13.49 2.06
CA ASN A 150 17.46 14.67 1.33
C ASN A 150 16.92 14.33 -0.06
N ASN A 151 17.54 13.33 -0.72
CA ASN A 151 17.19 12.96 -2.09
C ASN A 151 16.66 11.52 -2.14
N ALA A 152 15.43 11.37 -2.63
CA ALA A 152 14.87 10.06 -2.85
C ALA A 152 15.51 9.38 -4.07
N LYS A 153 15.87 8.11 -3.90
CA LYS A 153 16.33 7.25 -4.97
C LYS A 153 15.14 6.75 -5.76
N THR A 154 15.19 6.86 -7.07
CA THR A 154 14.21 6.25 -7.98
C THR A 154 14.60 4.82 -8.27
N LEU A 155 13.66 3.91 -8.07
CA LEU A 155 13.77 2.48 -8.35
C LEU A 155 12.69 2.12 -9.36
N GLU A 156 13.06 1.42 -10.43
CA GLU A 156 12.12 1.09 -11.50
C GLU A 156 12.49 -0.19 -12.22
N THR A 157 11.48 -0.82 -12.81
CA THR A 157 11.64 -1.92 -13.76
C THR A 157 10.56 -1.86 -14.84
N THR A 158 10.88 -2.36 -16.02
CA THR A 158 9.94 -2.52 -17.12
C THR A 158 9.77 -4.00 -17.45
N PHE A 159 8.54 -4.42 -17.65
CA PHE A 159 8.21 -5.81 -17.97
C PHE A 159 7.05 -5.89 -18.96
N ASN A 160 6.96 -7.02 -19.65
CA ASN A 160 5.89 -7.30 -20.60
C ASN A 160 4.87 -8.26 -20.00
N VAL A 161 3.61 -8.08 -20.36
CA VAL A 161 2.50 -8.89 -19.91
C VAL A 161 1.94 -9.66 -21.09
N SER A 162 1.92 -11.00 -21.01
CA SER A 162 1.44 -11.88 -22.10
C SER A 162 -0.04 -12.26 -21.98
N LYS A 163 -0.65 -12.00 -20.81
CA LYS A 163 -2.08 -12.23 -20.53
C LYS A 163 -2.61 -11.19 -19.57
N ASP A 164 -3.92 -10.96 -19.62
CA ASP A 164 -4.56 -10.09 -18.63
C ASP A 164 -4.32 -10.64 -17.21
N GLN A 165 -3.95 -9.76 -16.30
CA GLN A 165 -3.67 -10.16 -14.91
C GLN A 165 -3.80 -9.01 -13.93
N ILE A 166 -4.02 -9.37 -12.68
CA ILE A 166 -3.92 -8.41 -11.58
C ILE A 166 -2.44 -8.28 -11.19
N PHE A 167 -2.04 -7.06 -10.92
CA PHE A 167 -0.71 -6.69 -10.48
C PHE A 167 -0.79 -6.05 -9.09
N TYR A 168 0.17 -6.40 -8.25
CA TYR A 168 0.48 -5.73 -7.00
C TYR A 168 1.99 -5.44 -6.95
N LEU A 169 2.36 -4.29 -6.43
CA LEU A 169 3.72 -3.98 -5.98
C LEU A 169 3.76 -4.16 -4.47
N GLY A 170 4.77 -4.79 -3.96
CA GLY A 170 5.01 -4.97 -2.51
C GLY A 170 6.45 -4.71 -2.14
#